data_ba38345b332991d614e66c1a924e425a
#
_entry.id   ba38345b332991d614e66c1a924e425a
#
_cell.length_a   1.000
_cell.length_b   1.000
_cell.length_c   1.000
_cell.angle_alpha   90.00
_cell.angle_beta   90.00
_cell.angle_gamma   90.00
#
_symmetry.space_group_name_H-M   'P 1'
#
loop_
_entity.id
_entity.type
_entity.pdbx_description
1 polymer ?
#
loop_
_entity_poly.entity_id
_entity_poly.type
_entity_poly.pdbx_seq_one_letter_code
_entity_poly.pdbx_strand_id
1 'polypeptide(L)'
;MRGENLDKHLLEALYQRYYKELYIFVFSLCASESVADDILQDTFLKALLALKDSHTNIRAWLYMVARNLYYNYYNSQKKMMMIETSDFEHAVLEVHKSGREAFIQSDILEEVLHKEEKKQLWEAVNQLKGHKKEVILLQYFGGFSQKEIAAMLKITPGNVKVLSYRAKKELKDYLTKEEGR
;
A
#
# COMPACT_ATOMS: atom_id res chain seq x y z
N MET A 1 -2.90 34.99 7.53
CA MET A 1 -1.79 35.08 6.54
C MET A 1 -0.49 34.36 6.92
N ARG A 2 0.04 34.40 8.17
CA ARG A 2 1.26 33.63 8.50
C ARG A 2 1.04 32.12 8.70
N GLY A 3 -0.11 31.68 9.18
CA GLY A 3 -0.42 30.25 9.40
C GLY A 3 -0.60 29.46 8.11
N GLU A 4 -1.34 29.99 7.14
CA GLU A 4 -1.64 29.32 5.86
C GLU A 4 -0.40 29.02 5.02
N ASN A 5 0.61 29.90 5.08
CA ASN A 5 1.85 29.72 4.33
C ASN A 5 2.75 28.63 4.98
N LEU A 6 2.72 28.50 6.30
CA LEU A 6 3.47 27.47 7.04
C LEU A 6 2.86 26.08 6.80
N ASP A 7 1.52 25.98 6.81
CA ASP A 7 0.80 24.73 6.57
C ASP A 7 1.02 24.22 5.14
N LYS A 8 1.08 25.15 4.15
CA LYS A 8 1.36 24.81 2.75
C LYS A 8 2.78 24.26 2.56
N HIS A 9 3.80 24.93 3.12
CA HIS A 9 5.19 24.47 3.03
C HIS A 9 5.39 23.11 3.73
N LEU A 10 4.71 22.89 4.85
CA LEU A 10 4.80 21.62 5.57
C LEU A 10 4.14 20.50 4.79
N LEU A 11 2.97 20.75 4.19
CA LEU A 11 2.29 19.79 3.32
C LEU A 11 3.16 19.41 2.11
N GLU A 12 3.76 20.41 1.46
CA GLU A 12 4.65 20.23 0.31
C GLU A 12 5.87 19.37 0.68
N ALA A 13 6.50 19.63 1.83
CA ALA A 13 7.62 18.84 2.34
C ALA A 13 7.22 17.40 2.66
N LEU A 14 6.04 17.17 3.24
CA LEU A 14 5.52 15.85 3.51
C LEU A 14 5.20 15.10 2.21
N TYR A 15 4.59 15.79 1.24
CA TYR A 15 4.27 15.23 -0.05
C TYR A 15 5.55 14.78 -0.78
N GLN A 16 6.53 15.67 -0.94
CA GLN A 16 7.81 15.37 -1.59
C GLN A 16 8.54 14.19 -0.92
N ARG A 17 8.47 14.10 0.41
CA ARG A 17 9.17 13.06 1.17
C ARG A 17 8.48 11.70 1.13
N TYR A 18 7.15 11.65 1.22
CA TYR A 18 6.41 10.42 1.50
C TYR A 18 5.52 9.94 0.35
N TYR A 19 5.25 10.77 -0.67
CA TYR A 19 4.33 10.41 -1.75
C TYR A 19 4.70 9.10 -2.44
N LYS A 20 5.95 8.98 -2.88
CA LYS A 20 6.43 7.82 -3.64
C LYS A 20 6.29 6.50 -2.87
N GLU A 21 6.71 6.46 -1.62
CA GLU A 21 6.61 5.25 -0.80
C GLU A 21 5.16 4.90 -0.45
N LEU A 22 4.33 5.91 -0.18
CA LEU A 22 2.89 5.72 0.07
C LEU A 22 2.16 5.29 -1.20
N TYR A 23 2.51 5.84 -2.37
CA TYR A 23 1.94 5.44 -3.65
C TYR A 23 2.19 3.95 -3.91
N ILE A 24 3.44 3.48 -3.78
CA ILE A 24 3.79 2.07 -3.93
C ILE A 24 2.95 1.20 -2.97
N PHE A 25 2.83 1.62 -1.72
CA PHE A 25 2.05 0.91 -0.72
C PHE A 25 0.56 0.81 -1.09
N VAL A 26 -0.08 1.95 -1.36
CA VAL A 26 -1.52 2.02 -1.68
C VAL A 26 -1.82 1.33 -3.00
N PHE A 27 -1.01 1.59 -4.04
CA PHE A 27 -1.17 0.95 -5.34
C PHE A 27 -1.05 -0.58 -5.23
N SER A 28 -0.11 -1.07 -4.42
CA SER A 28 0.00 -2.51 -4.16
C SER A 28 -1.26 -3.12 -3.56
N LEU A 29 -2.06 -2.33 -2.84
CA LEU A 29 -3.31 -2.79 -2.24
C LEU A 29 -4.48 -2.74 -3.23
N CYS A 30 -4.63 -1.65 -3.99
CA CYS A 30 -5.80 -1.40 -4.85
C CYS A 30 -5.60 -1.81 -6.32
N ALA A 31 -4.36 -1.89 -6.81
CA ALA A 31 -4.00 -2.16 -8.20
C ALA A 31 -4.67 -1.21 -9.23
N SER A 32 -4.96 0.02 -8.83
CA SER A 32 -5.58 1.06 -9.66
C SER A 32 -4.92 2.40 -9.40
N GLU A 33 -4.43 3.07 -10.44
CA GLU A 33 -3.76 4.37 -10.35
C GLU A 33 -4.72 5.44 -9.82
N SER A 34 -5.90 5.54 -10.40
CA SER A 34 -6.88 6.55 -9.99
C SER A 34 -7.30 6.39 -8.52
N VAL A 35 -7.52 5.15 -8.07
CA VAL A 35 -7.87 4.87 -6.67
C VAL A 35 -6.68 5.16 -5.74
N ALA A 36 -5.46 4.86 -6.17
CA ALA A 36 -4.26 5.17 -5.38
C ALA A 36 -4.09 6.68 -5.22
N ASP A 37 -4.25 7.44 -6.30
CA ASP A 37 -4.15 8.90 -6.28
C ASP A 37 -5.23 9.53 -5.40
N ASP A 38 -6.48 9.11 -5.50
CA ASP A 38 -7.58 9.59 -4.67
C ASP A 38 -7.30 9.34 -3.18
N ILE A 39 -6.86 8.12 -2.83
CA ILE A 39 -6.52 7.76 -1.45
C ILE A 39 -5.35 8.61 -0.94
N LEU A 40 -4.36 8.89 -1.78
CA LEU A 40 -3.21 9.71 -1.39
C LEU A 40 -3.60 11.18 -1.22
N GLN A 41 -4.41 11.73 -2.11
CA GLN A 41 -4.93 13.08 -1.94
C GLN A 41 -5.66 13.23 -0.61
N ASP A 42 -6.56 12.32 -0.30
CA ASP A 42 -7.29 12.29 0.97
C ASP A 42 -6.36 12.10 2.17
N THR A 43 -5.31 11.29 2.03
CA THR A 43 -4.31 11.06 3.08
C THR A 43 -3.57 12.35 3.42
N PHE A 44 -3.10 13.08 2.40
CA PHE A 44 -2.37 14.33 2.59
C PHE A 44 -3.29 15.48 3.04
N LEU A 45 -4.55 15.51 2.58
CA LEU A 45 -5.55 16.45 3.12
C LEU A 45 -5.80 16.21 4.60
N LYS A 46 -5.94 14.96 5.03
CA LYS A 46 -6.07 14.62 6.46
C LYS A 46 -4.81 14.98 7.25
N ALA A 47 -3.62 14.82 6.66
CA ALA A 47 -2.38 15.26 7.27
C ALA A 47 -2.38 16.77 7.53
N LEU A 48 -2.78 17.57 6.55
CA LEU A 48 -2.88 19.01 6.68
C LEU A 48 -3.79 19.45 7.84
N LEU A 49 -4.94 18.76 7.99
CA LEU A 49 -5.91 19.06 9.04
C LEU A 49 -5.45 18.59 10.43
N ALA A 50 -4.67 17.48 10.49
CA ALA A 50 -4.25 16.85 11.74
C ALA A 50 -2.89 17.33 12.26
N LEU A 51 -2.10 18.07 11.46
CA LEU A 51 -0.76 18.55 11.82
C LEU A 51 -0.72 19.54 13.00
N LYS A 52 -1.89 20.00 13.46
CA LYS A 52 -2.00 20.81 14.68
C LYS A 52 -1.78 19.99 15.96
N ASP A 53 -1.90 18.66 15.87
CA ASP A 53 -1.65 17.74 16.97
C ASP A 53 -0.27 17.10 16.75
N SER A 54 0.62 17.19 17.74
CA SER A 54 2.01 16.67 17.67
C SER A 54 2.03 15.14 17.52
N HIS A 55 2.05 14.65 16.29
CA HIS A 55 2.25 13.23 16.02
C HIS A 55 3.72 12.86 16.16
N THR A 56 4.07 12.00 17.09
CA THR A 56 5.43 11.53 17.34
C THR A 56 6.02 10.70 16.18
N ASN A 57 5.19 10.10 15.31
CA ASN A 57 5.60 9.37 14.12
C ASN A 57 4.65 9.63 12.95
N ILE A 58 4.86 10.76 12.27
CA ILE A 58 4.03 11.18 11.13
C ILE A 58 4.03 10.14 9.99
N ARG A 59 5.15 9.46 9.77
CA ARG A 59 5.26 8.43 8.73
C ARG A 59 4.32 7.26 9.01
N ALA A 60 4.36 6.69 10.21
CA ALA A 60 3.48 5.60 10.62
C ALA A 60 2.00 6.02 10.56
N TRP A 61 1.73 7.26 10.94
CA TRP A 61 0.39 7.83 10.88
C TRP A 61 -0.13 7.93 9.43
N LEU A 62 0.69 8.43 8.48
CA LEU A 62 0.33 8.51 7.05
C LEU A 62 0.00 7.13 6.47
N TYR A 63 0.82 6.11 6.74
CA TYR A 63 0.56 4.74 6.31
C TYR A 63 -0.75 4.18 6.88
N MET A 64 -1.02 4.46 8.16
CA MET A 64 -2.24 4.03 8.83
C MET A 64 -3.49 4.72 8.25
N VAL A 65 -3.40 6.02 7.95
CA VAL A 65 -4.49 6.77 7.32
C VAL A 65 -4.76 6.24 5.91
N ALA A 66 -3.74 6.12 5.08
CA ALA A 66 -3.86 5.60 3.71
C ALA A 66 -4.46 4.19 3.69
N ARG A 67 -3.97 3.30 4.56
CA ARG A 67 -4.53 1.97 4.74
C ARG A 67 -6.02 1.99 5.10
N ASN A 68 -6.41 2.80 6.08
CA ASN A 68 -7.80 2.88 6.52
C ASN A 68 -8.71 3.42 5.40
N LEU A 69 -8.26 4.41 4.63
CA LEU A 69 -8.98 4.93 3.46
C LEU A 69 -9.16 3.85 2.39
N TYR A 70 -8.12 3.07 2.11
CA TYR A 70 -8.22 1.93 1.20
C TYR A 70 -9.28 0.92 1.64
N TYR A 71 -9.27 0.50 2.91
CA TYR A 71 -10.26 -0.47 3.40
C TYR A 71 -11.68 0.10 3.44
N ASN A 72 -11.84 1.40 3.71
CA ASN A 72 -13.15 2.06 3.61
C ASN A 72 -13.66 2.05 2.17
N TYR A 73 -12.81 2.40 1.20
CA TYR A 73 -13.11 2.33 -0.22
C TYR A 73 -13.48 0.90 -0.63
N TYR A 74 -12.64 -0.08 -0.30
CA TYR A 74 -12.86 -1.48 -0.63
C TYR A 74 -14.19 -2.02 -0.06
N ASN A 75 -14.48 -1.71 1.19
CA ASN A 75 -15.72 -2.15 1.84
C ASN A 75 -16.96 -1.46 1.23
N SER A 76 -16.87 -0.21 0.80
CA SER A 76 -17.96 0.49 0.12
C SER A 76 -18.24 -0.13 -1.25
N GLN A 77 -17.21 -0.42 -2.03
CA GLN A 77 -17.32 -1.09 -3.33
C GLN A 77 -17.94 -2.49 -3.16
N LYS A 78 -17.47 -3.25 -2.19
CA LYS A 78 -18.02 -4.58 -1.89
C LYS A 78 -19.52 -4.52 -1.56
N LYS A 79 -19.99 -3.52 -0.79
CA LYS A 79 -21.40 -3.34 -0.49
C LYS A 79 -22.22 -3.01 -1.74
N MET A 80 -21.72 -2.13 -2.62
CA MET A 80 -22.39 -1.79 -3.88
C MET A 80 -22.52 -3.00 -4.79
N MET A 81 -21.45 -3.77 -4.97
CA MET A 81 -21.45 -4.97 -5.83
C MET A 81 -22.27 -6.13 -5.27
N MET A 82 -22.34 -6.31 -3.95
CA MET A 82 -23.24 -7.32 -3.34
C MET A 82 -24.74 -7.03 -3.60
N ILE A 83 -25.06 -5.80 -3.96
CA ILE A 83 -26.44 -5.41 -4.37
C ILE A 83 -26.67 -5.74 -5.86
N GLU A 84 -25.60 -5.78 -6.68
CA GLU A 84 -25.72 -5.88 -8.15
C GLU A 84 -25.38 -7.26 -8.74
N THR A 85 -24.43 -8.04 -8.18
CA THR A 85 -24.07 -9.36 -8.75
C THR A 85 -23.34 -10.31 -7.78
N SER A 86 -23.42 -11.65 -8.08
CA SER A 86 -22.70 -12.72 -7.39
C SER A 86 -21.20 -12.85 -7.79
N ASP A 87 -20.69 -12.02 -8.71
CA ASP A 87 -19.38 -12.21 -9.36
C ASP A 87 -18.25 -11.30 -8.82
N PHE A 88 -18.38 -10.85 -7.58
CA PHE A 88 -17.42 -9.92 -6.95
C PHE A 88 -15.97 -10.43 -6.95
N GLU A 89 -15.74 -11.72 -6.67
CA GLU A 89 -14.36 -12.25 -6.65
C GLU A 89 -13.69 -12.22 -8.03
N HIS A 90 -14.46 -12.40 -9.10
CA HIS A 90 -13.96 -12.31 -10.48
C HIS A 90 -13.63 -10.87 -10.88
N ALA A 91 -14.50 -9.91 -10.54
CA ALA A 91 -14.27 -8.49 -10.84
C ALA A 91 -13.02 -7.94 -10.12
N VAL A 92 -12.80 -8.30 -8.86
CA VAL A 92 -11.58 -7.93 -8.11
C VAL A 92 -10.33 -8.55 -8.74
N LEU A 93 -10.42 -9.78 -9.25
CA LEU A 93 -9.29 -10.46 -9.89
C LEU A 93 -8.92 -9.81 -11.23
N GLU A 94 -9.90 -9.33 -11.99
CA GLU A 94 -9.68 -8.62 -13.26
C GLU A 94 -9.08 -7.24 -13.05
N VAL A 95 -9.57 -6.47 -12.07
CA VAL A 95 -8.99 -5.17 -11.69
C VAL A 95 -7.52 -5.34 -11.28
N HIS A 96 -7.20 -6.38 -10.49
CA HIS A 96 -5.82 -6.68 -10.13
C HIS A 96 -4.94 -7.11 -11.31
N LYS A 97 -5.50 -7.70 -12.36
CA LYS A 97 -4.75 -8.03 -13.59
C LYS A 97 -4.50 -6.80 -14.45
N SER A 98 -5.51 -5.98 -14.68
CA SER A 98 -5.42 -4.73 -15.45
C SER A 98 -4.50 -3.70 -14.77
N GLY A 99 -4.61 -3.53 -13.45
CA GLY A 99 -3.74 -2.65 -12.68
C GLY A 99 -2.28 -3.10 -12.65
N ARG A 100 -1.99 -4.38 -12.88
CA ARG A 100 -0.63 -4.90 -13.01
C ARG A 100 0.09 -4.36 -14.24
N GLU A 101 -0.60 -4.31 -15.37
CA GLU A 101 -0.02 -3.82 -16.63
C GLU A 101 0.21 -2.30 -16.56
N ALA A 102 -0.75 -1.55 -16.00
CA ALA A 102 -0.62 -0.11 -15.80
C ALA A 102 0.52 0.24 -14.84
N PHE A 103 0.68 -0.51 -13.76
CA PHE A 103 1.73 -0.25 -12.77
C PHE A 103 3.15 -0.50 -13.31
N ILE A 104 3.34 -1.54 -14.12
CA ILE A 104 4.63 -1.83 -14.76
C ILE A 104 5.03 -0.70 -15.72
N GLN A 105 4.07 0.05 -16.26
CA GLN A 105 4.26 1.18 -17.16
C GLN A 105 4.34 2.53 -16.45
N SER A 106 4.16 2.61 -15.12
CA SER A 106 4.24 3.88 -14.41
C SER A 106 5.70 4.33 -14.23
N ASP A 107 5.98 5.60 -14.49
CA ASP A 107 7.32 6.23 -14.34
C ASP A 107 7.90 6.04 -12.93
N ILE A 108 7.03 5.94 -11.91
CA ILE A 108 7.43 5.72 -10.51
C ILE A 108 8.03 4.32 -10.35
N LEU A 109 7.56 3.34 -11.09
CA LEU A 109 8.04 1.97 -11.01
C LEU A 109 9.27 1.74 -11.88
N GLU A 110 9.35 2.36 -13.06
CA GLU A 110 10.55 2.30 -13.89
C GLU A 110 11.79 2.72 -13.09
N GLU A 111 11.67 3.78 -12.29
CA GLU A 111 12.77 4.24 -11.43
C GLU A 111 13.12 3.23 -10.32
N VAL A 112 12.15 2.44 -9.85
CA VAL A 112 12.35 1.43 -8.79
C VAL A 112 12.73 0.06 -9.35
N LEU A 113 12.27 -0.30 -10.56
CA LEU A 113 12.36 -1.64 -11.16
C LEU A 113 13.28 -1.71 -12.38
N HIS A 114 14.47 -1.15 -12.31
CA HIS A 114 15.42 -1.19 -13.43
C HIS A 114 15.96 -2.59 -13.85
N LYS A 115 15.49 -3.69 -13.25
CA LYS A 115 15.94 -5.05 -13.58
C LYS A 115 14.78 -6.05 -13.56
N GLU A 116 14.81 -7.01 -14.47
CA GLU A 116 13.85 -8.12 -14.60
C GLU A 116 13.61 -8.86 -13.27
N GLU A 117 14.67 -9.07 -12.48
CA GLU A 117 14.58 -9.68 -11.14
C GLU A 117 13.68 -8.90 -10.17
N LYS A 118 13.68 -7.57 -10.25
CA LYS A 118 12.83 -6.73 -9.41
C LYS A 118 11.37 -6.81 -9.84
N LYS A 119 11.11 -6.91 -11.14
CA LYS A 119 9.78 -7.09 -11.71
C LYS A 119 9.16 -8.41 -11.23
N GLN A 120 9.90 -9.51 -11.33
CA GLN A 120 9.47 -10.83 -10.85
C GLN A 120 9.17 -10.82 -9.34
N LEU A 121 10.04 -10.18 -8.53
CA LEU A 121 9.80 -10.02 -7.11
C LEU A 121 8.53 -9.22 -6.81
N TRP A 122 8.30 -8.15 -7.57
CA TRP A 122 7.10 -7.33 -7.43
C TRP A 122 5.83 -8.11 -7.79
N GLU A 123 5.86 -8.88 -8.86
CA GLU A 123 4.77 -9.78 -9.23
C GLU A 123 4.49 -10.81 -8.15
N ALA A 124 5.53 -11.40 -7.57
CA ALA A 124 5.41 -12.32 -6.45
C ALA A 124 4.76 -11.66 -5.22
N VAL A 125 5.18 -10.43 -4.86
CA VAL A 125 4.58 -9.67 -3.76
C VAL A 125 3.09 -9.40 -4.01
N ASN A 126 2.71 -9.15 -5.26
CA ASN A 126 1.33 -8.93 -5.63
C ASN A 126 0.44 -10.19 -5.57
N GLN A 127 1.02 -11.39 -5.59
CA GLN A 127 0.29 -12.63 -5.36
C GLN A 127 -0.06 -12.85 -3.86
N LEU A 128 0.67 -12.22 -2.95
CA LEU A 128 0.35 -12.31 -1.53
C LEU A 128 -1.02 -11.68 -1.25
N LYS A 129 -1.78 -12.29 -0.35
CA LYS A 129 -3.13 -11.83 0.04
C LYS A 129 -3.19 -11.37 1.50
N GLY A 130 -4.06 -10.39 1.76
CA GLY A 130 -4.40 -9.92 3.11
C GLY A 130 -3.17 -9.46 3.91
N HIS A 131 -3.16 -9.72 5.19
CA HIS A 131 -2.10 -9.25 6.09
C HIS A 131 -0.69 -9.74 5.72
N LYS A 132 -0.53 -10.84 4.99
CA LYS A 132 0.79 -11.28 4.52
C LYS A 132 1.41 -10.24 3.58
N LYS A 133 0.63 -9.72 2.64
CA LYS A 133 1.04 -8.66 1.72
C LYS A 133 1.38 -7.38 2.48
N GLU A 134 0.48 -6.95 3.37
CA GLU A 134 0.69 -5.73 4.17
C GLU A 134 1.94 -5.82 5.04
N VAL A 135 2.18 -6.95 5.71
CA VAL A 135 3.37 -7.15 6.54
C VAL A 135 4.65 -7.02 5.71
N ILE A 136 4.71 -7.62 4.52
CA ILE A 136 5.87 -7.50 3.63
C ILE A 136 6.06 -6.05 3.17
N LEU A 137 5.00 -5.39 2.72
CA LEU A 137 5.08 -3.99 2.26
C LEU A 137 5.51 -3.05 3.40
N LEU A 138 4.92 -3.16 4.57
CA LEU A 138 5.26 -2.32 5.72
C LEU A 138 6.68 -2.60 6.24
N GLN A 139 7.12 -3.85 6.23
CA GLN A 139 8.44 -4.24 6.74
C GLN A 139 9.56 -3.85 5.80
N TYR A 140 9.43 -4.10 4.49
CA TYR A 140 10.52 -3.96 3.52
C TYR A 140 10.48 -2.65 2.74
N PHE A 141 9.30 -2.14 2.39
CA PHE A 141 9.16 -0.84 1.75
C PHE A 141 8.95 0.29 2.76
N GLY A 142 8.12 0.04 3.79
CA GLY A 142 7.90 0.99 4.87
C GLY A 142 9.03 1.04 5.90
N GLY A 143 9.90 0.04 6.00
CA GLY A 143 10.97 -0.02 7.00
C GLY A 143 10.49 -0.05 8.46
N PHE A 144 9.23 -0.43 8.70
CA PHE A 144 8.65 -0.48 10.04
C PHE A 144 9.10 -1.72 10.81
N SER A 145 9.31 -1.55 12.10
CA SER A 145 9.57 -2.65 13.03
C SER A 145 8.34 -3.53 13.22
N GLN A 146 8.55 -4.77 13.68
CA GLN A 146 7.44 -5.70 13.96
C GLN A 146 6.45 -5.13 15.00
N LYS A 147 6.92 -4.31 15.96
CA LYS A 147 6.06 -3.66 16.95
C LYS A 147 5.17 -2.59 16.33
N GLU A 148 5.72 -1.76 15.43
CA GLU A 148 4.97 -0.74 14.71
C GLU A 148 3.94 -1.37 13.78
N ILE A 149 4.34 -2.40 13.01
CA ILE A 149 3.43 -3.16 12.13
C ILE A 149 2.29 -3.79 12.95
N ALA A 150 2.60 -4.38 14.09
CA ALA A 150 1.60 -4.96 14.99
C ALA A 150 0.56 -3.93 15.44
N ALA A 151 1.01 -2.73 15.82
CA ALA A 151 0.15 -1.63 16.19
C ALA A 151 -0.71 -1.14 15.01
N MET A 152 -0.11 -0.98 13.82
CA MET A 152 -0.80 -0.56 12.60
C MET A 152 -1.89 -1.54 12.16
N LEU A 153 -1.60 -2.84 12.20
CA LEU A 153 -2.50 -3.90 11.77
C LEU A 153 -3.44 -4.39 12.89
N LYS A 154 -3.29 -3.89 14.11
CA LYS A 154 -4.04 -4.31 15.31
C LYS A 154 -3.92 -5.81 15.58
N ILE A 155 -2.71 -6.36 15.44
CA ILE A 155 -2.36 -7.76 15.72
C ILE A 155 -1.18 -7.83 16.70
N THR A 156 -0.85 -9.04 17.17
CA THR A 156 0.31 -9.20 18.05
C THR A 156 1.64 -9.22 17.28
N PRO A 157 2.77 -8.78 17.87
CA PRO A 157 4.09 -8.88 17.23
C PRO A 157 4.46 -10.32 16.84
N GLY A 158 4.03 -11.31 17.64
CA GLY A 158 4.20 -12.73 17.32
C GLY A 158 3.46 -13.12 16.03
N ASN A 159 2.24 -12.58 15.83
CA ASN A 159 1.50 -12.81 14.60
C ASN A 159 2.18 -12.15 13.38
N VAL A 160 2.73 -10.93 13.54
CA VAL A 160 3.54 -10.28 12.49
C VAL A 160 4.70 -11.18 12.07
N LYS A 161 5.43 -11.77 13.02
CA LYS A 161 6.54 -12.70 12.75
C LYS A 161 6.09 -13.92 11.96
N VAL A 162 4.97 -14.53 12.35
CA VAL A 162 4.40 -15.69 11.65
C VAL A 162 3.95 -15.33 10.22
N LEU A 163 3.27 -14.20 10.07
CA LEU A 163 2.82 -13.72 8.75
C LEU A 163 4.01 -13.41 7.83
N SER A 164 5.04 -12.74 8.35
CA SER A 164 6.27 -12.46 7.62
C SER A 164 6.97 -13.76 7.16
N TYR A 165 7.07 -14.75 8.04
CA TYR A 165 7.65 -16.07 7.69
C TYR A 165 6.84 -16.76 6.58
N ARG A 166 5.51 -16.83 6.72
CA ARG A 166 4.63 -17.46 5.72
C ARG A 166 4.70 -16.73 4.37
N ALA A 167 4.68 -15.40 4.40
CA ALA A 167 4.80 -14.58 3.20
C ALA A 167 6.13 -14.83 2.46
N LYS A 168 7.25 -14.86 3.18
CA LYS A 168 8.57 -15.15 2.60
C LYS A 168 8.62 -16.54 1.97
N LYS A 169 7.99 -17.53 2.60
CA LYS A 169 7.91 -18.88 2.04
C LYS A 169 7.13 -18.88 0.73
N GLU A 170 5.95 -18.23 0.69
CA GLU A 170 5.15 -18.11 -0.53
C GLU A 170 5.91 -17.37 -1.66
N LEU A 171 6.61 -16.28 -1.31
CA LEU A 171 7.45 -15.54 -2.28
C LEU A 171 8.55 -16.44 -2.86
N LYS A 172 9.23 -17.21 -2.01
CA LYS A 172 10.26 -18.15 -2.47
C LYS A 172 9.67 -19.22 -3.39
N ASP A 173 8.54 -19.82 -3.00
CA ASP A 173 7.87 -20.86 -3.79
C ASP A 173 7.40 -20.33 -5.15
N TYR A 174 6.99 -19.04 -5.23
CA TYR A 174 6.62 -18.39 -6.48
C TYR A 174 7.82 -18.17 -7.39
N LEU A 175 8.90 -17.58 -6.87
CA LEU A 175 10.09 -17.24 -7.65
C LEU A 175 10.78 -18.50 -8.19
N THR A 176 10.90 -19.57 -7.38
CA THR A 176 11.49 -20.84 -7.84
C THR A 176 10.67 -21.55 -8.93
N LYS A 177 9.37 -21.34 -9.00
CA LYS A 177 8.53 -21.87 -10.08
C LYS A 177 8.70 -21.14 -11.39
N GLU A 178 8.98 -19.85 -11.35
CA GLU A 178 9.22 -19.03 -12.55
C GLU A 178 10.62 -19.28 -13.12
N GLU A 179 11.65 -19.51 -12.28
CA GLU A 179 13.00 -19.86 -12.72
C GLU A 179 13.09 -21.24 -13.41
N GLY A 180 12.10 -22.11 -13.18
CA GLY A 180 12.04 -23.48 -13.76
C GLY A 180 11.24 -23.55 -15.07
N ARG A 181 10.77 -22.42 -15.61
CA ARG A 181 10.06 -22.34 -16.88
C ARG A 181 10.91 -21.75 -17.97
#